data_09b881c31f3ebd25cf9536bdbf98be84
#
_entry.id   09b881c31f3ebd25cf9536bdbf98be84
#
_cell.length_a   1.000
_cell.length_b   1.000
_cell.length_c   1.000
_cell.angle_alpha   90.00
_cell.angle_beta   90.00
_cell.angle_gamma   90.00
#
_symmetry.space_group_name_H-M   'P 1'
#
loop_
_entity.id
_entity.type
_entity.pdbx_description
1 polymer ?
#
loop_
_entity_poly.entity_id
_entity_poly.type
_entity_poly.pdbx_seq_one_letter_code
_entity_poly.pdbx_strand_id
1 'polypeptide(L)'
;RVIDGVDQTAMFLNGDTKGRRDYVHIYTGPLLAATVKQQFKRHWVGDRPGLAGKGFFDLYRDPKEQQPMMAQFLWAWEPFDSMKARHQELMKEYSNKPVTRGKPFEGIELLPNQEREVVTAYAAK
;
A
#
# COMPACT_ATOMS: atom_id res chain seq x y z
N ARG A 1 15.00 6.62 7.98
CA ARG A 1 13.90 5.72 7.56
C ARG A 1 13.48 6.12 6.16
N VAL A 2 13.55 5.19 5.23
CA VAL A 2 13.04 5.42 3.86
C VAL A 2 11.52 5.35 3.92
N ILE A 3 10.87 6.37 3.38
CA ILE A 3 9.42 6.48 3.31
C ILE A 3 9.05 6.31 1.83
N ASP A 4 8.04 5.52 1.55
CA ASP A 4 7.53 5.26 0.20
C ASP A 4 6.61 6.39 -0.33
N GLY A 5 6.60 7.52 0.37
CA GLY A 5 5.91 8.74 -0.06
C GLY A 5 6.46 9.26 -1.38
N VAL A 6 5.58 9.75 -2.24
CA VAL A 6 5.94 10.43 -3.49
C VAL A 6 5.63 11.92 -3.33
N ASP A 7 6.61 12.76 -3.65
CA ASP A 7 6.43 14.21 -3.61
C ASP A 7 5.32 14.65 -4.58
N GLN A 8 4.27 15.26 -4.04
CA GLN A 8 3.12 15.76 -4.78
C GLN A 8 3.08 17.29 -4.84
N THR A 9 4.16 17.97 -4.46
CA THR A 9 4.23 19.44 -4.38
C THR A 9 3.81 20.11 -5.69
N ALA A 10 4.26 19.59 -6.83
CA ALA A 10 3.90 20.14 -8.14
C ALA A 10 2.40 20.07 -8.41
N MET A 11 1.74 18.98 -8.00
CA MET A 11 0.29 18.84 -8.14
C MET A 11 -0.46 19.91 -7.32
N PHE A 12 -0.02 20.17 -6.09
CA PHE A 12 -0.69 21.14 -5.22
C PHE A 12 -0.40 22.59 -5.61
N LEU A 13 0.82 22.91 -6.02
CA LEU A 13 1.22 24.30 -6.32
C LEU A 13 0.88 24.72 -7.76
N ASN A 14 0.98 23.80 -8.72
CA ASN A 14 0.78 24.13 -10.14
C ASN A 14 -0.59 23.70 -10.66
N GLY A 15 -1.41 23.05 -9.84
CA GLY A 15 -2.71 22.53 -10.27
C GLY A 15 -2.60 21.38 -11.26
N ASP A 16 -1.51 20.61 -11.24
CA ASP A 16 -1.35 19.44 -12.09
C ASP A 16 -2.47 18.43 -11.81
N THR A 17 -3.12 17.95 -12.87
CA THR A 17 -4.23 16.99 -12.75
C THR A 17 -3.74 15.57 -12.47
N LYS A 18 -2.45 15.30 -12.62
CA LYS A 18 -1.84 13.98 -12.40
C LYS A 18 -0.77 14.04 -11.32
N GLY A 19 -0.96 13.24 -10.28
CA GLY A 19 0.06 13.01 -9.28
C GLY A 19 1.23 12.20 -9.85
N ARG A 20 2.40 12.29 -9.21
CA ARG A 20 3.61 11.54 -9.59
C ARG A 20 3.55 10.05 -9.28
N ARG A 21 2.55 9.61 -8.52
CA ARG A 21 2.37 8.20 -8.19
C ARG A 21 1.76 7.47 -9.40
N ASP A 22 2.52 6.58 -10.00
CA ASP A 22 2.11 5.85 -11.20
C ASP A 22 1.33 4.57 -10.87
N TYR A 23 1.62 3.96 -9.71
CA TYR A 23 0.94 2.74 -9.26
C TYR A 23 0.84 2.67 -7.74
N VAL A 24 -0.04 1.79 -7.25
CA VAL A 24 -0.26 1.55 -5.83
C VAL A 24 -0.22 0.06 -5.55
N HIS A 25 0.54 -0.33 -4.53
CA HIS A 25 0.53 -1.68 -3.97
C HIS A 25 -0.51 -1.79 -2.86
N ILE A 26 -1.31 -2.85 -2.90
CA ILE A 26 -2.34 -3.16 -1.90
C ILE A 26 -1.87 -4.37 -1.12
N TYR A 27 -1.90 -4.28 0.19
CA TYR A 27 -1.49 -5.32 1.11
C TYR A 27 -2.66 -5.90 1.88
N THR A 28 -2.57 -7.19 2.18
CA THR A 28 -3.44 -7.87 3.16
C THR A 28 -2.53 -8.43 4.24
N GLY A 29 -2.48 -7.76 5.39
CA GLY A 29 -1.46 -8.03 6.41
C GLY A 29 -0.06 -7.86 5.83
N PRO A 30 0.85 -8.85 5.98
CA PRO A 30 2.21 -8.76 5.45
C PRO A 30 2.32 -9.14 3.95
N LEU A 31 1.24 -9.60 3.33
CA LEU A 31 1.25 -10.12 1.96
C LEU A 31 0.88 -9.03 0.96
N LEU A 32 1.68 -8.88 -0.10
CA LEU A 32 1.33 -8.08 -1.25
C LEU A 32 0.15 -8.75 -1.97
N ALA A 33 -1.03 -8.16 -1.84
CA ALA A 33 -2.28 -8.72 -2.35
C ALA A 33 -2.55 -8.35 -3.80
N ALA A 34 -2.36 -7.09 -4.16
CA ALA A 34 -2.60 -6.61 -5.50
C ALA A 34 -1.73 -5.38 -5.84
N THR A 35 -1.67 -5.07 -7.13
CA THR A 35 -1.09 -3.81 -7.63
C THR A 35 -2.10 -3.18 -8.57
N VAL A 36 -2.31 -1.87 -8.43
CA VAL A 36 -3.16 -1.07 -9.31
C VAL A 36 -2.29 -0.08 -10.06
N LYS A 37 -2.46 -0.02 -11.37
CA LYS A 37 -1.88 1.00 -12.24
C LYS A 37 -2.94 1.47 -13.21
N GLN A 38 -3.27 2.76 -13.17
CA GLN A 38 -4.35 3.34 -13.94
C GLN A 38 -5.68 2.57 -13.71
N GLN A 39 -6.30 2.07 -14.77
CA GLN A 39 -7.53 1.28 -14.71
C GLN A 39 -7.31 -0.21 -14.44
N PHE A 40 -6.07 -0.68 -14.49
CA PHE A 40 -5.77 -2.09 -14.36
C PHE A 40 -5.39 -2.46 -12.94
N LYS A 41 -5.90 -3.61 -12.48
CA LYS A 41 -5.55 -4.22 -11.21
C LYS A 41 -5.11 -5.66 -11.40
N ARG A 42 -3.98 -5.99 -10.82
CA ARG A 42 -3.47 -7.36 -10.80
C ARG A 42 -3.41 -7.89 -9.39
N HIS A 43 -4.06 -9.02 -9.15
CA HIS A 43 -4.00 -9.74 -7.89
C HIS A 43 -2.77 -10.65 -7.83
N TRP A 44 -2.15 -10.73 -6.65
CA TRP A 44 -0.98 -11.57 -6.38
C TRP A 44 -1.32 -12.72 -5.45
N VAL A 45 -2.41 -12.63 -4.72
CA VAL A 45 -2.91 -13.64 -3.78
C VAL A 45 -4.32 -14.06 -4.19
N GLY A 46 -4.63 -15.32 -3.92
CA GLY A 46 -5.91 -15.93 -4.23
C GLY A 46 -5.86 -16.71 -5.53
N ASP A 47 -5.95 -18.03 -5.40
CA ASP A 47 -6.20 -18.92 -6.53
C ASP A 47 -7.71 -19.02 -6.73
N ARG A 48 -8.21 -18.45 -7.81
CA ARG A 48 -9.55 -18.81 -8.28
C ARG A 48 -9.44 -20.04 -9.16
N PRO A 49 -10.21 -21.12 -8.88
CA PRO A 49 -10.23 -22.29 -9.74
C PRO A 49 -10.54 -21.91 -11.19
N GLY A 50 -9.73 -22.38 -12.12
CA GLY A 50 -9.90 -22.11 -13.55
C GLY A 50 -9.10 -20.93 -14.10
N LEU A 51 -8.45 -20.14 -13.25
CA LEU A 51 -7.50 -19.12 -13.69
C LEU A 51 -6.10 -19.53 -13.26
N ALA A 52 -5.25 -19.81 -14.23
CA ALA A 52 -3.82 -20.02 -13.99
C ALA A 52 -3.22 -18.73 -13.42
N GLY A 53 -3.27 -18.59 -12.09
CA GLY A 53 -2.71 -17.47 -11.32
C GLY A 53 -3.47 -16.15 -11.47
N LYS A 54 -3.79 -15.53 -10.38
CA LYS A 54 -3.79 -14.10 -10.13
C LYS A 54 -4.61 -13.25 -11.12
N GLY A 55 -5.85 -12.97 -10.77
CA GLY A 55 -6.77 -12.21 -11.61
C GLY A 55 -6.22 -10.85 -12.05
N PHE A 56 -6.41 -10.53 -13.32
CA PHE A 56 -6.14 -9.24 -13.92
C PHE A 56 -7.45 -8.62 -14.35
N PHE A 57 -7.72 -7.38 -13.93
CA PHE A 57 -9.01 -6.73 -14.11
C PHE A 57 -8.86 -5.33 -14.67
N ASP A 58 -9.83 -4.92 -15.49
CA ASP A 58 -10.04 -3.54 -15.89
C ASP A 58 -11.13 -2.94 -15.00
N LEU A 59 -10.75 -2.11 -14.05
CA LEU A 59 -11.67 -1.52 -13.07
C LEU A 59 -12.68 -0.55 -13.67
N TYR A 60 -12.44 -0.03 -14.88
CA TYR A 60 -13.43 0.82 -15.54
C TYR A 60 -14.55 0.00 -16.16
N ARG A 61 -14.24 -1.18 -16.68
CA ARG A 61 -15.23 -2.09 -17.27
C ARG A 61 -15.87 -3.00 -16.24
N ASP A 62 -15.09 -3.44 -15.27
CA ASP A 62 -15.50 -4.39 -14.25
C ASP A 62 -15.07 -3.92 -12.85
N PRO A 63 -15.73 -2.91 -12.27
CA PRO A 63 -15.40 -2.41 -10.93
C PRO A 63 -15.65 -3.42 -9.81
N LYS A 64 -16.42 -4.48 -10.07
CA LYS A 64 -16.70 -5.56 -9.12
C LYS A 64 -15.73 -6.74 -9.23
N GLU A 65 -14.80 -6.69 -10.17
CA GLU A 65 -13.78 -7.71 -10.39
C GLU A 65 -14.38 -9.13 -10.58
N GLN A 66 -15.44 -9.21 -11.36
CA GLN A 66 -16.17 -10.47 -11.62
C GLN A 66 -15.67 -11.18 -12.87
N GLN A 67 -15.13 -10.44 -13.84
CA GLN A 67 -14.70 -10.95 -15.13
C GLN A 67 -13.21 -10.68 -15.35
N PRO A 68 -12.33 -11.61 -14.96
CA PRO A 68 -10.90 -11.43 -15.15
C PRO A 68 -10.55 -11.39 -16.63
N MET A 69 -9.66 -10.47 -16.97
CA MET A 69 -9.15 -10.30 -18.32
C MET A 69 -8.12 -11.39 -18.61
N MET A 70 -8.39 -12.18 -19.65
CA MET A 70 -7.54 -13.28 -20.10
C MET A 70 -6.51 -12.81 -21.16
N ALA A 71 -5.96 -13.73 -21.88
CA ALA A 71 -4.82 -13.64 -22.82
C ALA A 71 -4.75 -12.40 -23.74
N GLN A 72 -5.85 -11.70 -23.98
CA GLN A 72 -5.89 -10.51 -24.86
C GLN A 72 -5.04 -9.35 -24.38
N PHE A 73 -4.65 -9.34 -23.09
CA PHE A 73 -3.93 -8.23 -22.45
C PHE A 73 -2.59 -8.64 -21.84
N LEU A 74 -1.96 -9.67 -22.37
CA LEU A 74 -0.64 -10.15 -21.91
C LEU A 74 0.41 -9.05 -21.94
N TRP A 75 0.34 -8.11 -22.88
CA TRP A 75 1.21 -6.95 -22.95
C TRP A 75 1.13 -6.06 -21.71
N ALA A 76 -0.03 -6.03 -21.03
CA ALA A 76 -0.22 -5.24 -19.82
C ALA A 76 0.29 -5.96 -18.56
N TRP A 77 0.62 -7.25 -18.62
CA TRP A 77 1.05 -8.03 -17.45
C TRP A 77 2.51 -7.79 -17.09
N GLU A 78 3.38 -7.70 -18.09
CA GLU A 78 4.82 -7.53 -17.90
C GLU A 78 5.18 -6.30 -17.03
N PRO A 79 4.59 -5.11 -17.24
CA PRO A 79 4.80 -3.97 -16.35
C PRO A 79 4.46 -4.27 -14.89
N PHE A 80 3.43 -5.07 -14.62
CA PHE A 80 3.05 -5.43 -13.24
C PHE A 80 4.05 -6.38 -12.60
N ASP A 81 4.59 -7.33 -13.34
CA ASP A 81 5.65 -8.22 -12.84
C ASP A 81 6.93 -7.44 -12.53
N SER A 82 7.31 -6.50 -13.38
CA SER A 82 8.44 -5.60 -13.15
C SER A 82 8.25 -4.72 -11.91
N MET A 83 7.07 -4.14 -11.72
CA MET A 83 6.74 -3.36 -10.53
C MET A 83 6.82 -4.20 -9.25
N LYS A 84 6.31 -5.44 -9.30
CA LYS A 84 6.40 -6.37 -8.18
C LYS A 84 7.84 -6.75 -7.86
N ALA A 85 8.64 -7.10 -8.86
CA ALA A 85 10.05 -7.46 -8.69
C ALA A 85 10.83 -6.30 -8.04
N ARG A 86 10.70 -5.09 -8.59
CA ARG A 86 11.32 -3.89 -8.03
C ARG A 86 10.89 -3.64 -6.58
N HIS A 87 9.61 -3.81 -6.28
CA HIS A 87 9.11 -3.64 -4.93
C HIS A 87 9.70 -4.67 -3.97
N GLN A 88 9.83 -5.93 -4.40
CA GLN A 88 10.46 -6.98 -3.60
C GLN A 88 11.94 -6.72 -3.34
N GLU A 89 12.66 -6.16 -4.30
CA GLU A 89 14.05 -5.71 -4.12
C GLU A 89 14.16 -4.59 -3.08
N LEU A 90 13.32 -3.56 -3.20
CA LEU A 90 13.26 -2.48 -2.22
C LEU A 90 12.91 -2.98 -0.80
N MET A 91 12.00 -3.94 -0.69
CA MET A 91 11.65 -4.56 0.60
C MET A 91 12.81 -5.36 1.21
N LYS A 92 13.68 -5.95 0.40
CA LYS A 92 14.92 -6.62 0.88
C LYS A 92 15.96 -5.60 1.33
N GLU A 93 16.16 -4.56 0.53
CA GLU A 93 17.14 -3.51 0.81
C GLU A 93 16.74 -2.69 2.06
N TYR A 94 15.46 -2.34 2.16
CA TYR A 94 14.90 -1.54 3.25
C TYR A 94 13.92 -2.36 4.10
N SER A 95 14.39 -3.46 4.64
CA SER A 95 13.55 -4.34 5.46
C SER A 95 12.93 -3.59 6.64
N ASN A 96 11.64 -3.79 6.85
CA ASN A 96 10.96 -3.24 8.02
C ASN A 96 11.55 -3.87 9.28
N LYS A 97 12.06 -3.01 10.17
CA LYS A 97 12.42 -3.49 11.52
C LYS A 97 11.14 -3.99 12.19
N PRO A 98 11.19 -5.15 12.87
CA PRO A 98 10.03 -5.63 13.62
C PRO A 98 9.61 -4.54 14.60
N VAL A 99 8.31 -4.33 14.69
CA VAL A 99 7.74 -3.42 15.68
C VAL A 99 8.04 -4.02 17.03
N THR A 100 8.98 -3.41 17.77
CA THR A 100 9.15 -3.71 19.17
C THR A 100 7.86 -3.30 19.87
N ARG A 101 7.08 -4.27 20.32
CA ARG A 101 5.96 -3.98 21.20
C ARG A 101 6.54 -3.33 22.45
N GLY A 102 6.23 -2.08 22.67
CA GLY A 102 6.50 -1.41 23.94
C GLY A 102 5.83 -2.18 25.08
N LYS A 103 6.21 -1.86 26.32
CA LYS A 103 5.46 -2.35 27.48
C LYS A 103 3.98 -1.97 27.30
N PRO A 104 3.01 -2.80 27.75
CA PRO A 104 1.63 -2.41 27.80
C PRO A 104 1.49 -1.06 28.49
N PHE A 105 0.57 -0.22 28.01
CA PHE A 105 0.26 1.04 28.69
C PHE A 105 -0.34 0.72 30.05
N GLU A 106 0.37 1.07 31.13
CA GLU A 106 -0.01 0.75 32.51
C GLU A 106 -0.74 1.91 33.21
N GLY A 107 -1.02 2.99 32.48
CA GLY A 107 -1.73 4.15 32.99
C GLY A 107 -0.88 5.43 33.02
N ILE A 108 -1.56 6.56 33.23
CA ILE A 108 -0.94 7.90 33.27
C ILE A 108 -0.04 8.08 34.49
N GLU A 109 -0.32 7.33 35.56
CA GLU A 109 0.43 7.42 36.83
C GLU A 109 1.90 7.01 36.71
N LEU A 110 2.22 6.19 35.71
CA LEU A 110 3.60 5.72 35.47
C LEU A 110 4.39 6.65 34.53
N LEU A 111 3.75 7.67 33.96
CA LEU A 111 4.45 8.65 33.15
C LEU A 111 5.28 9.60 34.02
N PRO A 112 6.42 10.09 33.52
CA PRO A 112 7.15 11.19 34.16
C PRO A 112 6.24 12.38 34.38
N ASN A 113 6.44 13.13 35.48
CA ASN A 113 5.56 14.23 35.88
C ASN A 113 5.31 15.24 34.77
N GLN A 114 6.31 15.59 33.99
CA GLN A 114 6.17 16.52 32.85
C GLN A 114 5.22 16.01 31.77
N GLU A 115 5.27 14.70 31.48
CA GLU A 115 4.39 14.08 30.48
C GLU A 115 2.96 13.93 31.01
N ARG A 116 2.79 13.74 32.34
CA ARG A 116 1.46 13.73 32.97
C ARG A 116 0.75 15.06 32.84
N GLU A 117 1.47 16.17 33.07
CA GLU A 117 0.91 17.51 32.95
C GLU A 117 0.41 17.81 31.54
N VAL A 118 1.17 17.39 30.50
CA VAL A 118 0.76 17.58 29.12
C VAL A 118 -0.49 16.74 28.79
N VAL A 119 -0.55 15.48 29.20
CA VAL A 119 -1.71 14.61 28.92
C VAL A 119 -2.95 15.10 29.66
N THR A 120 -2.84 15.52 30.92
CA THR A 120 -3.97 16.08 31.68
C THR A 120 -4.45 17.41 31.10
N ALA A 121 -3.58 18.24 30.59
CA ALA A 121 -3.96 19.51 29.96
C ALA A 121 -4.73 19.28 28.62
N TYR A 122 -4.44 18.23 27.90
CA TYR A 122 -5.19 17.84 26.69
C TYR A 122 -6.55 17.19 27.00
N ALA A 123 -6.65 16.42 28.06
CA ALA A 123 -7.91 15.78 28.48
C ALA A 123 -8.93 16.77 29.10
N ALA A 124 -8.49 17.93 29.51
CA ALA A 124 -9.35 18.96 30.11
C ALA A 124 -9.94 19.98 29.10
N LYS A 125 -9.68 19.80 27.79
CA LYS A 125 -10.25 20.60 26.71
C LYS A 125 -11.33 19.82 25.96
#